data_5f3b8634b68a5f845a7fd3622bbcc701
#
_entry.id   5f3b8634b68a5f845a7fd3622bbcc701
#
_cell.length_a   1.000
_cell.length_b   1.000
_cell.length_c   1.000
_cell.angle_alpha   90.00
_cell.angle_beta   90.00
_cell.angle_gamma   90.00
#
_symmetry.space_group_name_H-M   'P 1'
#
loop_
_entity.id
_entity.type
_entity.pdbx_description
1 polymer ?
#
loop_
_entity_poly.entity_id
_entity_poly.type
_entity_poly.pdbx_seq_one_letter_code
_entity_poly.pdbx_strand_id
1 'polypeptide(L)'
;MNALPQDTESTARPTAGNSTLRLLVLLAATVTTGLTAGVFFDWSNAVMPGLGDLDDRAFVTAFRALDRAIVGPLFIGVGFTGALLLTAVSAVLHRRPKPRPGAGPAAGAREPARTALRWIVAALVFLALAWVITVAVHEPLNQELRSFGELTTEADWAEARAALDEKLWTVWNTVRAVVTTLAFVCLARALALPHGPGPAPDPERSRPRRGD
;
A
#
# COMPACT_ATOMS: atom_id res chain seq x y z
N MET A 1 65.25 1.58 -2.49
CA MET A 1 64.08 0.96 -3.14
C MET A 1 63.01 0.72 -2.10
N ASN A 2 62.10 1.70 -1.93
CA ASN A 2 60.98 1.56 -1.00
C ASN A 2 59.69 1.49 -1.85
N ALA A 3 59.09 0.31 -1.83
CA ALA A 3 57.77 0.08 -2.44
C ALA A 3 56.73 0.68 -1.44
N LEU A 4 55.93 1.62 -1.92
CA LEU A 4 54.75 2.15 -1.20
C LEU A 4 53.63 1.09 -1.23
N PRO A 5 52.87 0.89 -0.15
CA PRO A 5 51.72 0.07 -0.13
C PRO A 5 50.60 0.70 -1.00
N GLN A 6 50.10 -0.04 -1.95
CA GLN A 6 48.87 0.36 -2.66
C GLN A 6 47.67 0.07 -1.76
N ASP A 7 47.12 1.11 -1.14
CA ASP A 7 45.82 1.05 -0.49
C ASP A 7 44.74 0.86 -1.54
N THR A 8 44.33 -0.38 -1.75
CA THR A 8 43.14 -0.72 -2.50
C THR A 8 41.93 -0.30 -1.69
N GLU A 9 41.50 0.96 -1.84
CA GLU A 9 40.17 1.39 -1.40
C GLU A 9 39.11 0.54 -2.09
N SER A 10 38.63 -0.44 -1.35
CA SER A 10 37.45 -1.23 -1.71
C SER A 10 36.22 -0.32 -1.62
N THR A 11 35.92 0.38 -2.70
CA THR A 11 34.64 1.06 -2.88
C THR A 11 33.55 -0.01 -2.96
N ALA A 12 32.93 -0.32 -1.81
CA ALA A 12 31.79 -1.23 -1.73
C ALA A 12 30.67 -0.71 -2.64
N ARG A 13 30.57 -1.25 -3.83
CA ARG A 13 29.41 -1.09 -4.72
C ARG A 13 28.16 -1.54 -3.95
N PRO A 14 27.04 -0.80 -3.99
CA PRO A 14 25.77 -1.30 -3.44
C PRO A 14 25.52 -2.67 -4.07
N THR A 15 25.42 -3.71 -3.26
CA THR A 15 25.20 -5.06 -3.73
C THR A 15 23.89 -5.11 -4.51
N ALA A 16 23.90 -5.72 -5.71
CA ALA A 16 22.72 -5.85 -6.58
C ALA A 16 21.50 -6.43 -5.85
N GLY A 17 21.69 -7.24 -4.80
CA GLY A 17 20.64 -7.80 -3.95
C GLY A 17 19.78 -6.76 -3.25
N ASN A 18 20.33 -5.62 -2.82
CA ASN A 18 19.54 -4.60 -2.09
C ASN A 18 18.58 -3.83 -3.01
N SER A 19 18.91 -3.65 -4.28
CA SER A 19 18.02 -3.01 -5.25
C SER A 19 16.86 -3.92 -5.65
N THR A 20 17.14 -5.20 -5.86
CA THR A 20 16.12 -6.21 -6.17
C THR A 20 15.12 -6.37 -5.02
N LEU A 21 15.60 -6.47 -3.78
CA LEU A 21 14.72 -6.56 -2.60
C LEU A 21 13.78 -5.35 -2.50
N ARG A 22 14.28 -4.12 -2.69
CA ARG A 22 13.46 -2.90 -2.68
C ARG A 22 12.37 -2.95 -3.72
N LEU A 23 12.70 -3.37 -4.94
CA LEU A 23 11.75 -3.49 -6.03
C LEU A 23 10.68 -4.55 -5.73
N LEU A 24 11.07 -5.73 -5.25
CA LEU A 24 10.15 -6.81 -4.92
C LEU A 24 9.18 -6.43 -3.80
N VAL A 25 9.67 -5.78 -2.74
CA VAL A 25 8.81 -5.31 -1.63
C VAL A 25 7.85 -4.22 -2.11
N LEU A 26 8.31 -3.28 -2.93
CA LEU A 26 7.45 -2.24 -3.48
C LEU A 26 6.40 -2.83 -4.43
N LEU A 27 6.77 -3.81 -5.26
CA LEU A 27 5.85 -4.51 -6.14
C LEU A 27 4.79 -5.27 -5.32
N ALA A 28 5.20 -6.01 -4.30
CA ALA A 28 4.29 -6.72 -3.42
C ALA A 28 3.32 -5.76 -2.70
N ALA A 29 3.83 -4.63 -2.18
CA ALA A 29 3.00 -3.58 -1.59
C ALA A 29 1.97 -3.02 -2.60
N THR A 30 2.40 -2.80 -3.85
CA THR A 30 1.52 -2.28 -4.92
C THR A 30 0.42 -3.28 -5.25
N VAL A 31 0.76 -4.55 -5.44
CA VAL A 31 -0.21 -5.60 -5.78
C VAL A 31 -1.22 -5.80 -4.65
N THR A 32 -0.76 -5.95 -3.40
CA THR A 32 -1.66 -6.16 -2.25
C THR A 32 -2.58 -4.96 -2.02
N THR A 33 -2.08 -3.73 -2.20
CA THR A 33 -2.89 -2.51 -2.10
C THR A 33 -3.93 -2.44 -3.21
N GLY A 34 -3.58 -2.80 -4.45
CA GLY A 34 -4.52 -2.82 -5.58
C GLY A 34 -5.63 -3.84 -5.39
N LEU A 35 -5.31 -5.05 -4.93
CA LEU A 35 -6.31 -6.08 -4.60
C LEU A 35 -7.24 -5.61 -3.47
N THR A 36 -6.71 -4.99 -2.43
CA THR A 36 -7.49 -4.44 -1.32
C THR A 36 -8.42 -3.32 -1.79
N ALA A 37 -7.92 -2.41 -2.63
CA ALA A 37 -8.73 -1.34 -3.22
C ALA A 37 -9.87 -1.91 -4.07
N GLY A 38 -9.60 -2.95 -4.86
CA GLY A 38 -10.60 -3.67 -5.66
C GLY A 38 -11.71 -4.28 -4.81
N VAL A 39 -11.37 -4.93 -3.69
CA VAL A 39 -12.38 -5.47 -2.77
C VAL A 39 -13.25 -4.36 -2.18
N PHE A 40 -12.69 -3.27 -1.70
CA PHE A 40 -13.49 -2.17 -1.15
C PHE A 40 -14.35 -1.50 -2.21
N PHE A 41 -13.85 -1.37 -3.44
CA PHE A 41 -14.62 -0.88 -4.57
C PHE A 41 -15.80 -1.80 -4.89
N ASP A 42 -15.57 -3.11 -4.97
CA ASP A 42 -16.62 -4.10 -5.24
C ASP A 42 -17.72 -4.07 -4.17
N TRP A 43 -17.35 -4.00 -2.89
CA TRP A 43 -18.31 -3.88 -1.81
C TRP A 43 -19.23 -2.66 -1.94
N SER A 44 -18.71 -1.50 -2.38
CA SER A 44 -19.52 -0.29 -2.55
C SER A 44 -20.42 -0.34 -3.79
N ASN A 45 -19.97 -1.00 -4.87
CA ASN A 45 -20.60 -0.87 -6.18
C ASN A 45 -21.42 -2.09 -6.59
N ALA A 46 -21.17 -3.26 -6.01
CA ALA A 46 -21.87 -4.49 -6.33
C ALA A 46 -22.43 -5.18 -5.10
N VAL A 47 -21.62 -5.44 -4.07
CA VAL A 47 -22.03 -6.26 -2.93
C VAL A 47 -23.13 -5.59 -2.11
N MET A 48 -22.89 -4.37 -1.60
CA MET A 48 -23.91 -3.68 -0.77
C MET A 48 -25.17 -3.31 -1.53
N PRO A 49 -25.13 -2.79 -2.78
CA PRO A 49 -26.34 -2.63 -3.57
C PRO A 49 -27.11 -3.93 -3.78
N GLY A 50 -26.42 -5.02 -4.13
CA GLY A 50 -27.08 -6.32 -4.33
C GLY A 50 -27.68 -6.91 -3.05
N LEU A 51 -27.00 -6.72 -1.90
CA LEU A 51 -27.58 -7.09 -0.60
C LEU A 51 -28.79 -6.22 -0.24
N GLY A 52 -28.76 -4.92 -0.58
CA GLY A 52 -29.84 -3.98 -0.30
C GLY A 52 -31.17 -4.35 -0.95
N ASP A 53 -31.17 -5.09 -2.05
CA ASP A 53 -32.36 -5.60 -2.74
C ASP A 53 -33.01 -6.82 -2.05
N LEU A 54 -32.35 -7.39 -1.04
CA LEU A 54 -32.83 -8.56 -0.31
C LEU A 54 -33.76 -8.19 0.84
N ASP A 55 -34.62 -9.11 1.27
CA ASP A 55 -35.35 -9.01 2.54
C ASP A 55 -34.38 -9.01 3.74
N ASP A 56 -34.84 -8.61 4.92
CA ASP A 56 -34.00 -8.41 6.10
C ASP A 56 -33.29 -9.70 6.52
N ARG A 57 -33.98 -10.83 6.46
CA ARG A 57 -33.40 -12.15 6.81
C ARG A 57 -32.30 -12.55 5.84
N ALA A 58 -32.54 -12.43 4.56
CA ALA A 58 -31.57 -12.78 3.51
C ALA A 58 -30.37 -11.83 3.58
N PHE A 59 -30.60 -10.51 3.75
CA PHE A 59 -29.55 -9.50 3.94
C PHE A 59 -28.64 -9.84 5.11
N VAL A 60 -29.19 -9.98 6.31
CA VAL A 60 -28.39 -10.24 7.54
C VAL A 60 -27.64 -11.57 7.44
N THR A 61 -28.29 -12.59 6.92
CA THR A 61 -27.66 -13.92 6.73
C THR A 61 -26.48 -13.85 5.78
N ALA A 62 -26.64 -13.22 4.62
CA ALA A 62 -25.61 -13.08 3.60
C ALA A 62 -24.48 -12.16 4.10
N PHE A 63 -24.81 -11.00 4.69
CA PHE A 63 -23.80 -10.08 5.22
C PHE A 63 -22.94 -10.75 6.29
N ARG A 64 -23.54 -11.44 7.27
CA ARG A 64 -22.80 -12.19 8.29
C ARG A 64 -21.89 -13.27 7.70
N ALA A 65 -22.31 -13.94 6.65
CA ALA A 65 -21.51 -14.96 5.98
C ALA A 65 -20.29 -14.32 5.26
N LEU A 66 -20.50 -13.22 4.54
CA LEU A 66 -19.45 -12.46 3.86
C LEU A 66 -18.48 -11.80 4.85
N ASP A 67 -18.99 -11.21 5.94
CA ASP A 67 -18.17 -10.61 7.00
C ASP A 67 -17.24 -11.66 7.64
N ARG A 68 -17.74 -12.86 7.97
CA ARG A 68 -16.89 -13.94 8.47
C ARG A 68 -15.83 -14.38 7.48
N ALA A 69 -16.15 -14.41 6.20
CA ALA A 69 -15.20 -14.81 5.15
C ALA A 69 -14.10 -13.76 4.96
N ILE A 70 -14.44 -12.48 4.99
CA ILE A 70 -13.48 -11.39 4.75
C ILE A 70 -12.57 -11.13 5.95
N VAL A 71 -13.04 -11.35 7.17
CA VAL A 71 -12.22 -11.23 8.40
C VAL A 71 -11.16 -12.35 8.50
N GLY A 72 -11.19 -13.33 7.61
CA GLY A 72 -10.20 -14.39 7.54
C GLY A 72 -8.75 -13.90 7.34
N PRO A 73 -7.76 -14.75 7.65
CA PRO A 73 -6.34 -14.37 7.65
C PRO A 73 -5.83 -13.93 6.27
N LEU A 74 -6.47 -14.37 5.19
CA LEU A 74 -6.03 -14.04 3.84
C LEU A 74 -6.30 -12.56 3.52
N PHE A 75 -7.52 -12.06 3.74
CA PHE A 75 -7.84 -10.67 3.38
C PHE A 75 -7.33 -9.69 4.44
N ILE A 76 -7.69 -9.85 5.71
CA ILE A 76 -7.27 -8.93 6.77
C ILE A 76 -5.77 -9.07 7.04
N GLY A 77 -5.23 -10.30 7.10
CA GLY A 77 -3.82 -10.54 7.40
C GLY A 77 -2.91 -10.19 6.22
N VAL A 78 -3.01 -10.94 5.12
CA VAL A 78 -2.10 -10.79 3.97
C VAL A 78 -2.49 -9.61 3.09
N GLY A 79 -3.77 -9.42 2.79
CA GLY A 79 -4.25 -8.33 1.94
C GLY A 79 -4.07 -6.97 2.61
N PHE A 80 -4.94 -6.65 3.54
CA PHE A 80 -5.04 -5.28 4.07
C PHE A 80 -3.90 -4.93 5.06
N THR A 81 -3.64 -5.77 6.07
CA THR A 81 -2.51 -5.56 7.00
C THR A 81 -1.18 -5.70 6.27
N GLY A 82 -1.08 -6.69 5.39
CA GLY A 82 0.11 -6.91 4.57
C GLY A 82 0.43 -5.71 3.67
N ALA A 83 -0.58 -5.10 3.05
CA ALA A 83 -0.40 -3.88 2.25
C ALA A 83 0.22 -2.74 3.07
N LEU A 84 -0.31 -2.50 4.29
CA LEU A 84 0.22 -1.48 5.20
C LEU A 84 1.66 -1.78 5.61
N LEU A 85 1.94 -3.01 6.06
CA LEU A 85 3.27 -3.42 6.52
C LEU A 85 4.30 -3.41 5.39
N LEU A 86 3.97 -3.94 4.21
CA LEU A 86 4.85 -3.94 3.04
C LEU A 86 5.16 -2.51 2.58
N THR A 87 4.17 -1.61 2.63
CA THR A 87 4.38 -0.19 2.33
C THR A 87 5.29 0.48 3.35
N ALA A 88 5.12 0.18 4.65
CA ALA A 88 6.01 0.68 5.70
C ALA A 88 7.44 0.15 5.53
N VAL A 89 7.61 -1.15 5.28
CA VAL A 89 8.92 -1.75 4.98
C VAL A 89 9.53 -1.11 3.73
N SER A 90 8.74 -0.91 2.67
CA SER A 90 9.21 -0.23 1.46
C SER A 90 9.70 1.18 1.77
N ALA A 91 8.96 1.95 2.60
CA ALA A 91 9.39 3.28 3.02
C ALA A 91 10.73 3.25 3.75
N VAL A 92 10.93 2.30 4.67
CA VAL A 92 12.21 2.11 5.38
C VAL A 92 13.35 1.76 4.42
N LEU A 93 13.13 0.81 3.51
CA LEU A 93 14.12 0.38 2.54
C LEU A 93 14.52 1.50 1.56
N HIS A 94 13.61 2.44 1.25
CA HIS A 94 13.89 3.59 0.38
C HIS A 94 14.50 4.78 1.12
N ARG A 95 14.59 4.77 2.47
CA ARG A 95 15.38 5.75 3.22
C ARG A 95 16.86 5.54 2.90
N ARG A 96 17.54 6.60 2.47
CA ARG A 96 18.99 6.57 2.26
C ARG A 96 19.71 7.05 3.52
N PRO A 97 20.89 6.50 3.86
CA PRO A 97 21.76 7.06 4.88
C PRO A 97 22.11 8.52 4.55
N LYS A 98 22.29 9.36 5.57
CA LYS A 98 22.78 10.73 5.40
C LYS A 98 24.13 10.68 4.66
N PRO A 99 24.41 11.63 3.74
CA PRO A 99 25.71 11.75 3.10
C PRO A 99 26.79 11.91 4.18
N ARG A 100 27.90 11.20 4.05
CA ARG A 100 29.08 11.47 4.86
C ARG A 100 29.63 12.85 4.51
N PRO A 101 30.11 13.64 5.51
CA PRO A 101 30.83 14.88 5.24
C PRO A 101 31.98 14.57 4.27
N GLY A 102 32.09 15.31 3.17
CA GLY A 102 33.14 15.12 2.16
C GLY A 102 32.80 14.23 0.97
N ALA A 103 31.64 13.56 0.95
CA ALA A 103 31.20 12.84 -0.26
C ALA A 103 30.75 13.84 -1.34
N GLY A 104 31.46 13.85 -2.45
CA GLY A 104 31.18 14.69 -3.62
C GLY A 104 29.75 14.57 -4.19
N PRO A 105 29.33 15.44 -5.09
CA PRO A 105 27.94 15.58 -5.50
C PRO A 105 27.49 14.44 -6.41
N ALA A 106 26.95 13.37 -5.85
CA ALA A 106 26.10 12.43 -6.57
C ALA A 106 24.65 13.00 -6.64
N ALA A 107 24.49 14.25 -7.09
CA ALA A 107 23.23 14.99 -7.03
C ALA A 107 22.15 14.36 -7.91
N GLY A 108 22.49 13.90 -9.13
CA GLY A 108 21.53 13.39 -10.09
C GLY A 108 20.82 12.08 -9.70
N ALA A 109 21.47 11.21 -8.90
CA ALA A 109 20.88 9.95 -8.46
C ALA A 109 20.03 10.08 -7.17
N ARG A 110 20.02 11.24 -6.54
CA ARG A 110 19.31 11.50 -5.26
C ARG A 110 17.87 11.91 -5.45
N GLU A 111 17.56 12.60 -6.53
CA GLU A 111 16.25 13.18 -6.76
C GLU A 111 15.15 12.13 -7.08
N PRO A 112 15.37 11.14 -7.97
CA PRO A 112 14.39 10.08 -8.20
C PRO A 112 14.06 9.26 -6.95
N ALA A 113 15.08 8.97 -6.13
CA ALA A 113 14.89 8.19 -4.91
C ALA A 113 14.13 8.95 -3.80
N ARG A 114 14.33 10.28 -3.69
CA ARG A 114 13.55 11.12 -2.77
C ARG A 114 12.10 11.23 -3.24
N THR A 115 11.89 11.32 -4.55
CA THR A 115 10.56 11.36 -5.15
C THR A 115 9.83 10.04 -4.94
N ALA A 116 10.46 8.89 -5.14
CA ALA A 116 9.87 7.58 -4.86
C ALA A 116 9.45 7.47 -3.38
N LEU A 117 10.34 7.86 -2.45
CA LEU A 117 10.01 7.84 -1.02
C LEU A 117 8.81 8.72 -0.66
N ARG A 118 8.66 9.90 -1.28
CA ARG A 118 7.50 10.79 -1.06
C ARG A 118 6.20 10.10 -1.47
N TRP A 119 6.18 9.42 -2.60
CA TRP A 119 5.02 8.67 -3.07
C TRP A 119 4.70 7.48 -2.15
N ILE A 120 5.72 6.74 -1.70
CA ILE A 120 5.53 5.62 -0.76
C ILE A 120 4.98 6.12 0.59
N VAL A 121 5.48 7.25 1.09
CA VAL A 121 4.98 7.85 2.34
C VAL A 121 3.54 8.34 2.17
N ALA A 122 3.19 8.95 1.03
CA ALA A 122 1.81 9.34 0.75
C ALA A 122 0.88 8.11 0.72
N ALA A 123 1.31 7.01 0.08
CA ALA A 123 0.56 5.77 0.10
C ALA A 123 0.37 5.21 1.52
N LEU A 124 1.42 5.26 2.35
CA LEU A 124 1.36 4.83 3.74
C LEU A 124 0.34 5.64 4.55
N VAL A 125 0.26 6.95 4.34
CA VAL A 125 -0.72 7.82 4.98
C VAL A 125 -2.15 7.44 4.56
N PHE A 126 -2.41 7.21 3.27
CA PHE A 126 -3.71 6.78 2.78
C PHE A 126 -4.11 5.39 3.31
N LEU A 127 -3.19 4.44 3.38
CA LEU A 127 -3.45 3.12 3.97
C LEU A 127 -3.72 3.20 5.47
N ALA A 128 -2.98 4.04 6.20
CA ALA A 128 -3.24 4.27 7.61
C ALA A 128 -4.63 4.90 7.83
N LEU A 129 -5.04 5.84 6.96
CA LEU A 129 -6.39 6.40 7.00
C LEU A 129 -7.46 5.34 6.74
N ALA A 130 -7.26 4.45 5.74
CA ALA A 130 -8.17 3.34 5.51
C ALA A 130 -8.29 2.41 6.74
N TRP A 131 -7.20 2.18 7.44
CA TRP A 131 -7.18 1.44 8.70
C TRP A 131 -7.96 2.14 9.81
N VAL A 132 -7.77 3.46 9.98
CA VAL A 132 -8.52 4.26 10.96
C VAL A 132 -10.02 4.18 10.67
N ILE A 133 -10.44 4.34 9.40
CA ILE A 133 -11.84 4.22 8.99
C ILE A 133 -12.38 2.81 9.33
N THR A 134 -11.60 1.78 9.09
CA THR A 134 -12.02 0.40 9.40
C THR A 134 -12.27 0.22 10.89
N VAL A 135 -11.34 0.63 11.74
CA VAL A 135 -11.44 0.45 13.21
C VAL A 135 -12.48 1.37 13.82
N ALA A 136 -12.62 2.61 13.32
CA ALA A 136 -13.49 3.60 13.92
C ALA A 136 -14.96 3.53 13.45
N VAL A 137 -15.19 2.97 12.25
CA VAL A 137 -16.55 2.95 11.66
C VAL A 137 -17.01 1.53 11.36
N HIS A 138 -16.26 0.79 10.52
CA HIS A 138 -16.76 -0.50 10.04
C HIS A 138 -16.77 -1.56 11.15
N GLU A 139 -15.71 -1.62 11.95
CA GLU A 139 -15.64 -2.65 12.99
C GLU A 139 -16.74 -2.47 14.05
N PRO A 140 -17.05 -1.28 14.58
CA PRO A 140 -18.19 -1.10 15.48
C PRO A 140 -19.53 -1.51 14.86
N LEU A 141 -19.82 -1.09 13.63
CA LEU A 141 -21.07 -1.47 12.93
C LEU A 141 -21.16 -2.98 12.68
N ASN A 142 -20.08 -3.60 12.27
CA ASN A 142 -20.04 -5.04 12.06
C ASN A 142 -20.15 -5.81 13.39
N GLN A 143 -19.55 -5.30 14.49
CA GLN A 143 -19.68 -5.88 15.82
C GLN A 143 -21.09 -5.80 16.35
N GLU A 144 -21.77 -4.67 16.14
CA GLU A 144 -23.17 -4.50 16.52
C GLU A 144 -24.02 -5.57 15.84
N LEU A 145 -23.92 -5.73 14.53
CA LEU A 145 -24.63 -6.78 13.80
C LEU A 145 -24.26 -8.22 14.27
N ARG A 146 -23.00 -8.45 14.64
CA ARG A 146 -22.55 -9.75 15.16
C ARG A 146 -23.04 -10.02 16.57
N SER A 147 -23.35 -8.97 17.37
CA SER A 147 -23.83 -9.10 18.76
C SER A 147 -25.23 -9.66 18.85
N PHE A 148 -26.06 -9.49 17.83
CA PHE A 148 -27.37 -10.12 17.75
C PHE A 148 -27.19 -11.65 17.71
N GLY A 149 -27.74 -12.32 18.68
CA GLY A 149 -27.70 -13.79 18.79
C GLY A 149 -28.55 -14.50 17.73
N GLU A 150 -29.31 -15.49 18.17
CA GLU A 150 -30.25 -16.22 17.34
C GLU A 150 -31.47 -15.31 17.03
N LEU A 151 -31.76 -15.13 15.75
CA LEU A 151 -32.86 -14.29 15.25
C LEU A 151 -34.01 -15.20 14.83
N THR A 152 -35.19 -15.02 15.43
CA THR A 152 -36.32 -15.94 15.25
C THR A 152 -37.55 -15.30 14.63
N THR A 153 -37.75 -13.99 14.81
CA THR A 153 -38.88 -13.25 14.27
C THR A 153 -38.48 -12.27 13.18
N GLU A 154 -39.42 -11.87 12.32
CA GLU A 154 -39.18 -10.84 11.32
C GLU A 154 -38.74 -9.50 11.95
N ALA A 155 -39.26 -9.18 13.13
CA ALA A 155 -38.84 -7.99 13.88
C ALA A 155 -37.37 -8.04 14.31
N ASP A 156 -36.88 -9.21 14.74
CA ASP A 156 -35.46 -9.39 15.11
C ASP A 156 -34.53 -9.18 13.90
N TRP A 157 -34.94 -9.67 12.72
CA TRP A 157 -34.17 -9.49 11.48
C TRP A 157 -34.14 -8.04 11.04
N ALA A 158 -35.27 -7.33 11.12
CA ALA A 158 -35.36 -5.91 10.78
C ALA A 158 -34.51 -5.05 11.73
N GLU A 159 -34.52 -5.34 13.05
CA GLU A 159 -33.71 -4.65 14.04
C GLU A 159 -32.22 -4.88 13.80
N ALA A 160 -31.80 -6.12 13.56
CA ALA A 160 -30.42 -6.47 13.27
C ALA A 160 -29.90 -5.78 12.00
N ARG A 161 -30.73 -5.69 10.96
CA ARG A 161 -30.39 -4.97 9.72
C ARG A 161 -30.26 -3.47 9.98
N ALA A 162 -31.19 -2.88 10.71
CA ALA A 162 -31.16 -1.46 11.06
C ALA A 162 -29.92 -1.07 11.85
N ALA A 163 -29.44 -1.95 12.75
CA ALA A 163 -28.25 -1.73 13.56
C ALA A 163 -26.95 -1.61 12.73
N LEU A 164 -26.88 -2.22 11.55
CA LEU A 164 -25.72 -2.06 10.66
C LEU A 164 -25.58 -0.65 10.09
N ASP A 165 -26.70 0.13 9.98
CA ASP A 165 -26.72 1.41 9.26
C ASP A 165 -26.06 1.30 7.86
N GLU A 166 -26.74 0.63 6.94
CA GLU A 166 -26.23 0.34 5.59
C GLU A 166 -25.73 1.59 4.86
N LYS A 167 -26.42 2.73 5.06
CA LYS A 167 -26.05 3.99 4.41
C LYS A 167 -24.72 4.52 4.95
N LEU A 168 -24.56 4.56 6.27
CA LEU A 168 -23.31 4.99 6.91
C LEU A 168 -22.18 4.06 6.52
N TRP A 169 -22.41 2.75 6.60
CA TRP A 169 -21.46 1.72 6.22
C TRP A 169 -20.97 1.91 4.78
N THR A 170 -21.89 2.04 3.81
CA THR A 170 -21.56 2.15 2.38
C THR A 170 -20.84 3.45 2.06
N VAL A 171 -21.25 4.59 2.65
CA VAL A 171 -20.57 5.87 2.45
C VAL A 171 -19.12 5.79 2.91
N TRP A 172 -18.86 5.27 4.12
CA TRP A 172 -17.50 5.15 4.63
C TRP A 172 -16.68 4.07 3.90
N ASN A 173 -17.31 3.00 3.42
CA ASN A 173 -16.64 2.04 2.57
C ASN A 173 -16.22 2.67 1.23
N THR A 174 -17.05 3.53 0.64
CA THR A 174 -16.69 4.29 -0.56
C THR A 174 -15.51 5.22 -0.31
N VAL A 175 -15.49 5.94 0.81
CA VAL A 175 -14.32 6.74 1.22
C VAL A 175 -13.07 5.85 1.35
N ARG A 176 -13.20 4.70 2.00
CA ARG A 176 -12.13 3.72 2.16
C ARG A 176 -11.62 3.19 0.81
N ALA A 177 -12.50 2.89 -0.13
CA ALA A 177 -12.16 2.48 -1.48
C ALA A 177 -11.36 3.57 -2.23
N VAL A 178 -11.80 4.83 -2.12
CA VAL A 178 -11.12 5.98 -2.75
C VAL A 178 -9.72 6.16 -2.17
N VAL A 179 -9.56 6.22 -0.84
CA VAL A 179 -8.24 6.45 -0.23
C VAL A 179 -7.29 5.28 -0.51
N THR A 180 -7.78 4.04 -0.54
CA THR A 180 -6.94 2.87 -0.86
C THR A 180 -6.55 2.87 -2.35
N THR A 181 -7.43 3.31 -3.25
CA THR A 181 -7.10 3.52 -4.66
C THR A 181 -6.04 4.60 -4.83
N LEU A 182 -6.12 5.71 -4.08
CA LEU A 182 -5.08 6.73 -4.09
C LEU A 182 -3.74 6.19 -3.57
N ALA A 183 -3.76 5.33 -2.55
CA ALA A 183 -2.55 4.63 -2.09
C ALA A 183 -1.95 3.76 -3.20
N PHE A 184 -2.77 2.99 -3.91
CA PHE A 184 -2.34 2.19 -5.06
C PHE A 184 -1.70 3.05 -6.15
N VAL A 185 -2.32 4.16 -6.54
CA VAL A 185 -1.77 5.09 -7.54
C VAL A 185 -0.42 5.65 -7.08
N CYS A 186 -0.28 6.01 -5.80
CA CYS A 186 0.99 6.48 -5.24
C CYS A 186 2.09 5.40 -5.34
N LEU A 187 1.79 4.15 -4.99
CA LEU A 187 2.75 3.04 -5.09
C LEU A 187 3.10 2.72 -6.55
N ALA A 188 2.12 2.69 -7.44
CA ALA A 188 2.34 2.49 -8.86
C ALA A 188 3.22 3.61 -9.44
N ARG A 189 3.00 4.86 -9.02
CA ARG A 189 3.86 5.99 -9.40
C ARG A 189 5.28 5.85 -8.87
N ALA A 190 5.46 5.41 -7.62
CA ALA A 190 6.77 5.12 -7.06
C ALA A 190 7.48 4.01 -7.85
N LEU A 191 6.76 2.96 -8.24
CA LEU A 191 7.28 1.82 -9.01
C LEU A 191 7.71 2.22 -10.43
N ALA A 192 7.04 3.19 -11.05
CA ALA A 192 7.36 3.69 -12.38
C ALA A 192 8.59 4.62 -12.43
N LEU A 193 9.14 5.03 -11.28
CA LEU A 193 10.32 5.87 -11.23
C LEU A 193 11.60 5.05 -11.47
N PRO A 194 12.66 5.64 -12.09
CA PRO A 194 13.91 4.95 -12.31
C PRO A 194 14.53 4.42 -11.01
N HIS A 195 14.79 3.12 -10.92
CA HIS A 195 15.32 2.44 -9.72
C HIS A 195 16.82 2.12 -9.80
N GLY A 196 17.50 2.49 -10.89
CA GLY A 196 18.91 2.18 -11.15
C GLY A 196 19.80 3.42 -11.23
N PRO A 197 21.14 3.24 -11.21
CA PRO A 197 22.04 4.27 -11.68
C PRO A 197 21.71 4.54 -13.15
N GLY A 198 21.54 5.83 -13.49
CA GLY A 198 21.38 6.26 -14.89
C GLY A 198 22.52 5.68 -15.76
N PRO A 199 22.31 5.63 -17.09
CA PRO A 199 23.37 5.20 -18.00
C PRO A 199 24.65 5.96 -17.69
N ALA A 200 25.78 5.24 -17.66
CA ALA A 200 27.09 5.87 -17.49
C ALA A 200 27.25 6.99 -18.54
N PRO A 201 27.82 8.14 -18.18
CA PRO A 201 28.12 9.18 -19.18
C PRO A 201 28.90 8.54 -20.32
N ASP A 202 28.43 8.77 -21.54
CA ASP A 202 29.10 8.31 -22.76
C ASP A 202 30.51 8.90 -22.80
N PRO A 203 31.56 8.05 -22.72
CA PRO A 203 32.92 8.54 -22.71
C PRO A 203 33.30 9.28 -23.99
N GLU A 204 32.58 9.10 -25.09
CA GLU A 204 32.82 9.82 -26.35
C GLU A 204 32.31 11.26 -26.31
N ARG A 205 31.27 11.57 -25.52
CA ARG A 205 30.80 12.95 -25.34
C ARG A 205 31.73 13.81 -24.48
N SER A 206 32.62 13.19 -23.73
CA SER A 206 33.58 13.86 -22.82
C SER A 206 34.91 14.18 -23.51
N ARG A 207 35.14 13.75 -24.73
CA ARG A 207 36.37 14.10 -25.45
C ARG A 207 36.27 15.54 -25.98
N PRO A 208 37.19 16.44 -25.56
CA PRO A 208 37.25 17.78 -26.17
C PRO A 208 37.44 17.62 -27.67
N ARG A 209 36.60 18.31 -28.46
CA ARG A 209 36.83 18.43 -29.89
C ARG A 209 38.27 18.94 -30.07
N ARG A 210 39.13 18.09 -30.64
CA ARG A 210 40.42 18.57 -31.13
C ARG A 210 40.09 19.60 -32.18
N GLY A 211 40.38 20.88 -31.85
CA GLY A 211 40.31 21.95 -32.81
C GLY A 211 41.36 21.72 -33.90
N ASP A 212 40.89 21.78 -35.10
CA ASP A 212 41.75 21.97 -36.30
C ASP A 212 42.30 23.39 -36.32
#